data_0995220157cdfda692b16316801952e5
#
_entry.id   0995220157cdfda692b16316801952e5
#
_cell.length_a   1.000
_cell.length_b   1.000
_cell.length_c   1.000
_cell.angle_alpha   90.00
_cell.angle_beta   90.00
_cell.angle_gamma   90.00
#
_symmetry.space_group_name_H-M   'P 1'
#
loop_
_entity.id
_entity.type
_entity.pdbx_description
1 polymer ?
#
loop_
_entity_poly.entity_id
_entity_poly.type
_entity_poly.pdbx_seq_one_letter_code
_entity_poly.pdbx_strand_id
1 'polypeptide(L)'
;EGQDFRFDLSDALGDETRVQLPHPEIIDAVDVGHRLLMDDGKVRAIVKSKGADYLDMVIEAGTALSNNKGVNVPNVTLPIPALTAKDRIDLEAALNMGADWIAQSFVQKPEDVAEAIDLIKGRAKLIVKLEKPSAIDHLDAIVELTDAVMVARGDLGVEIPPEHVPAVQKKIVRKCRALGKPVIVATQMLESMIESPQPTRAEASDVATAIYDGADCVMLSAETAAGAYPVEAVSMMDRIATSVEADELYRRIMDADHPSTDTDNVGDAITAAAYHVATDVNAAAI
;
A
#
# COMPACT_ATOMS: atom_id res chain seq x y z
N GLU A 1 15.84 24.81 -1.60
CA GLU A 1 16.42 24.28 -0.35
C GLU A 1 16.84 25.44 0.57
N GLY A 2 16.65 25.28 1.90
CA GLY A 2 16.96 26.32 2.88
C GLY A 2 15.95 27.47 2.95
N GLN A 3 14.91 27.47 2.15
CA GLN A 3 13.85 28.47 2.16
C GLN A 3 12.94 28.27 3.37
N ASP A 4 12.64 29.35 4.10
CA ASP A 4 11.56 29.37 5.09
C ASP A 4 10.22 29.35 4.36
N PHE A 5 9.27 28.52 4.82
CA PHE A 5 7.95 28.36 4.22
C PHE A 5 6.92 28.09 5.30
N ARG A 6 5.73 28.68 5.19
CA ARG A 6 4.65 28.53 6.18
C ARG A 6 3.52 27.67 5.63
N PHE A 7 3.08 26.75 6.48
CA PHE A 7 1.80 26.06 6.34
C PHE A 7 0.85 26.58 7.41
N ASP A 8 -0.35 27.00 7.04
CA ASP A 8 -1.33 27.53 7.98
C ASP A 8 -2.78 27.17 7.60
N LEU A 9 -3.72 27.43 8.51
CA LEU A 9 -5.15 27.15 8.30
C LEU A 9 -5.88 28.21 7.49
N SER A 10 -5.23 29.34 7.15
CA SER A 10 -5.86 30.41 6.38
C SER A 10 -6.23 29.95 4.96
N ASP A 11 -7.43 30.29 4.51
CA ASP A 11 -7.94 29.99 3.16
C ASP A 11 -7.40 30.96 2.07
N ALA A 12 -6.53 31.90 2.46
CA ALA A 12 -5.85 32.75 1.49
C ALA A 12 -5.02 31.95 0.49
N LEU A 13 -5.01 32.42 -0.76
CA LEU A 13 -4.22 31.77 -1.82
C LEU A 13 -2.75 31.63 -1.40
N GLY A 14 -2.17 30.48 -1.72
CA GLY A 14 -0.75 30.22 -1.50
C GLY A 14 0.13 31.09 -2.42
N ASP A 15 1.34 31.34 -1.95
CA ASP A 15 2.38 32.06 -2.67
C ASP A 15 3.76 31.41 -2.46
N GLU A 16 4.85 32.12 -2.77
CA GLU A 16 6.22 31.62 -2.62
C GLU A 16 6.66 31.45 -1.16
N THR A 17 5.86 31.90 -0.18
CA THR A 17 6.21 31.90 1.25
C THR A 17 5.25 31.08 2.11
N ARG A 18 4.04 30.81 1.63
CA ARG A 18 3.02 30.11 2.39
C ARG A 18 2.04 29.32 1.51
N VAL A 19 1.40 28.32 2.13
CA VAL A 19 0.25 27.60 1.56
C VAL A 19 -0.71 27.18 2.67
N GLN A 20 -1.99 27.06 2.32
CA GLN A 20 -2.98 26.48 3.22
C GLN A 20 -2.70 24.99 3.47
N LEU A 21 -2.73 24.60 4.75
CA LEU A 21 -2.81 23.20 5.20
C LEU A 21 -4.14 23.03 5.94
N PRO A 22 -5.24 22.58 5.26
CA PRO A 22 -6.58 22.55 5.83
C PRO A 22 -6.79 21.37 6.82
N HIS A 23 -5.79 21.07 7.62
CA HIS A 23 -5.69 19.93 8.53
C HIS A 23 -5.16 20.36 9.90
N PRO A 24 -6.02 20.90 10.77
CA PRO A 24 -5.62 21.34 12.12
C PRO A 24 -5.02 20.18 12.91
N GLU A 25 -5.49 18.95 12.72
CA GLU A 25 -4.99 17.75 13.37
C GLU A 25 -3.52 17.44 13.03
N ILE A 26 -3.03 17.84 11.86
CA ILE A 26 -1.60 17.73 11.51
C ILE A 26 -0.81 18.77 12.31
N ILE A 27 -1.31 20.03 12.33
CA ILE A 27 -0.64 21.11 13.09
C ILE A 27 -0.57 20.75 14.58
N ASP A 28 -1.63 20.18 15.14
CA ASP A 28 -1.68 19.77 16.54
C ASP A 28 -0.72 18.60 16.84
N ALA A 29 -0.61 17.64 15.94
CA ALA A 29 0.14 16.40 16.15
C ALA A 29 1.66 16.53 15.94
N VAL A 30 2.12 17.50 15.14
CA VAL A 30 3.54 17.66 14.85
C VAL A 30 4.24 18.57 15.85
N ASP A 31 5.53 18.33 16.07
CA ASP A 31 6.41 19.14 16.90
C ASP A 31 7.61 19.65 16.12
N VAL A 32 8.32 20.61 16.71
CA VAL A 32 9.58 21.14 16.15
C VAL A 32 10.57 19.99 15.93
N GLY A 33 11.13 19.94 14.74
CA GLY A 33 12.04 18.88 14.29
C GLY A 33 11.35 17.73 13.54
N HIS A 34 10.02 17.62 13.55
CA HIS A 34 9.31 16.67 12.68
C HIS A 34 9.40 17.09 11.22
N ARG A 35 9.36 16.11 10.32
CA ARG A 35 9.36 16.33 8.86
C ARG A 35 7.96 16.20 8.31
N LEU A 36 7.65 17.03 7.31
CA LEU A 36 6.52 16.85 6.41
C LEU A 36 7.07 16.48 5.03
N LEU A 37 6.46 15.47 4.45
CA LEU A 37 6.75 14.99 3.10
C LEU A 37 5.55 15.30 2.22
N MET A 38 5.78 15.97 1.11
CA MET A 38 4.73 16.40 0.17
C MET A 38 5.02 15.85 -1.22
N ASP A 39 3.97 15.62 -2.00
CA ASP A 39 4.06 15.06 -3.36
C ASP A 39 4.91 13.77 -3.37
N ASP A 40 4.52 12.80 -2.53
CA ASP A 40 5.20 11.50 -2.38
C ASP A 40 6.68 11.63 -1.98
N GLY A 41 6.98 12.63 -1.15
CA GLY A 41 8.33 12.87 -0.64
C GLY A 41 9.26 13.63 -1.59
N LYS A 42 8.79 14.08 -2.75
CA LYS A 42 9.55 14.93 -3.69
C LYS A 42 9.88 16.29 -3.09
N VAL A 43 9.00 16.80 -2.21
CA VAL A 43 9.25 18.00 -1.42
C VAL A 43 9.32 17.61 0.05
N ARG A 44 10.39 17.98 0.73
CA ARG A 44 10.61 17.69 2.15
C ARG A 44 10.85 18.98 2.91
N ALA A 45 10.20 19.09 4.07
CA ALA A 45 10.36 20.25 4.95
C ALA A 45 10.44 19.80 6.41
N ILE A 46 11.19 20.53 7.22
CA ILE A 46 11.32 20.29 8.66
C ILE A 46 10.67 21.43 9.44
N VAL A 47 9.93 21.09 10.49
CA VAL A 47 9.26 22.07 11.37
C VAL A 47 10.31 22.81 12.19
N LYS A 48 10.36 24.13 12.03
CA LYS A 48 11.25 25.07 12.74
C LYS A 48 10.55 25.71 13.95
N SER A 49 9.27 26.05 13.76
CA SER A 49 8.40 26.56 14.84
C SER A 49 6.94 26.22 14.52
N LYS A 50 6.09 26.19 15.55
CA LYS A 50 4.64 26.01 15.38
C LYS A 50 3.85 26.99 16.25
N GLY A 51 2.67 27.37 15.76
CA GLY A 51 1.64 28.06 16.50
C GLY A 51 0.37 27.22 16.61
N ALA A 52 -0.72 27.83 17.04
CA ALA A 52 -2.02 27.16 17.14
C ALA A 52 -2.63 26.86 15.74
N ASP A 53 -2.27 27.63 14.74
CA ASP A 53 -2.86 27.60 13.39
C ASP A 53 -1.82 27.59 12.26
N TYR A 54 -0.54 27.42 12.57
CA TYR A 54 0.54 27.38 11.58
C TYR A 54 1.74 26.53 11.99
N LEU A 55 2.51 26.15 10.96
CA LEU A 55 3.85 25.57 11.03
C LEU A 55 4.79 26.42 10.20
N ASP A 56 5.85 26.96 10.79
CA ASP A 56 6.97 27.51 10.06
C ASP A 56 8.00 26.41 9.80
N MET A 57 8.39 26.23 8.57
CA MET A 57 9.22 25.13 8.13
C MET A 57 10.42 25.63 7.32
N VAL A 58 11.42 24.76 7.21
CA VAL A 58 12.54 24.94 6.28
C VAL A 58 12.48 23.82 5.24
N ILE A 59 12.54 24.19 3.98
CA ILE A 59 12.56 23.24 2.86
C ILE A 59 13.93 22.56 2.80
N GLU A 60 13.95 21.24 3.05
CA GLU A 60 15.17 20.42 2.96
C GLU A 60 15.44 19.94 1.54
N ALA A 61 14.39 19.66 0.75
CA ALA A 61 14.52 19.23 -0.64
C ALA A 61 13.24 19.55 -1.43
N GLY A 62 13.38 19.66 -2.73
CA GLY A 62 12.29 19.92 -3.67
C GLY A 62 12.43 21.26 -4.38
N THR A 63 11.75 21.40 -5.51
CA THR A 63 11.83 22.60 -6.37
C THR A 63 10.51 23.30 -6.56
N ALA A 64 9.39 22.58 -6.46
CA ALA A 64 8.05 23.13 -6.63
C ALA A 64 7.03 22.26 -5.90
N LEU A 65 5.95 22.87 -5.43
CA LEU A 65 4.78 22.21 -4.86
C LEU A 65 3.55 22.67 -5.65
N SER A 66 2.80 21.71 -6.22
CA SER A 66 1.57 22.01 -6.92
C SER A 66 0.34 21.83 -6.03
N ASN A 67 -0.83 22.28 -6.50
CA ASN A 67 -2.08 22.18 -5.76
C ASN A 67 -2.51 20.72 -5.54
N ASN A 68 -3.24 20.49 -4.45
CA ASN A 68 -3.87 19.21 -4.12
C ASN A 68 -2.87 18.04 -3.96
N LYS A 69 -1.69 18.32 -3.43
CA LYS A 69 -0.69 17.28 -3.12
C LYS A 69 -0.87 16.73 -1.73
N GLY A 70 -0.68 15.40 -1.60
CA GLY A 70 -0.70 14.72 -0.32
C GLY A 70 0.40 15.24 0.62
N VAL A 71 0.12 15.21 1.91
CA VAL A 71 1.07 15.54 2.98
C VAL A 71 1.18 14.33 3.90
N ASN A 72 2.38 13.79 4.03
CA ASN A 72 2.71 12.70 4.94
C ASN A 72 3.54 13.25 6.10
N VAL A 73 3.31 12.69 7.27
CA VAL A 73 4.06 13.04 8.49
C VAL A 73 4.68 11.76 9.04
N PRO A 74 5.88 11.38 8.61
CA PRO A 74 6.54 10.16 9.07
C PRO A 74 6.75 10.17 10.58
N ASN A 75 6.59 9.00 11.21
CA ASN A 75 6.76 8.78 12.64
C ASN A 75 5.77 9.53 13.57
N VAL A 76 4.69 10.10 13.01
CA VAL A 76 3.63 10.73 13.79
C VAL A 76 2.32 9.99 13.55
N THR A 77 1.72 9.46 14.61
CA THR A 77 0.37 8.90 14.55
C THR A 77 -0.62 10.05 14.58
N LEU A 78 -1.29 10.28 13.46
CA LEU A 78 -2.31 11.32 13.38
C LEU A 78 -3.62 10.82 14.03
N PRO A 79 -4.31 11.64 14.83
CA PRO A 79 -5.59 11.30 15.44
C PRO A 79 -6.74 11.44 14.42
N ILE A 80 -6.52 10.99 13.19
CA ILE A 80 -7.50 11.03 12.11
C ILE A 80 -8.10 9.64 11.97
N PRO A 81 -9.44 9.50 11.94
CA PRO A 81 -10.07 8.22 11.68
C PRO A 81 -9.73 7.74 10.28
N ALA A 82 -9.52 6.43 10.13
CA ALA A 82 -9.25 5.82 8.81
C ALA A 82 -10.43 6.00 7.83
N LEU A 83 -11.65 6.19 8.34
CA LEU A 83 -12.85 6.49 7.55
C LEU A 83 -13.41 7.86 7.94
N THR A 84 -13.32 8.81 7.02
CA THR A 84 -13.94 10.13 7.17
C THR A 84 -15.47 10.07 7.01
N ALA A 85 -16.16 11.16 7.31
CA ALA A 85 -17.60 11.26 7.04
C ALA A 85 -17.93 11.09 5.55
N LYS A 86 -17.07 11.58 4.66
CA LYS A 86 -17.20 11.40 3.22
C LYS A 86 -17.01 9.94 2.83
N ASP A 87 -16.00 9.26 3.37
CA ASP A 87 -15.72 7.86 3.04
C ASP A 87 -16.88 6.94 3.42
N ARG A 88 -17.60 7.23 4.51
CA ARG A 88 -18.82 6.49 4.89
C ARG A 88 -19.95 6.64 3.87
N ILE A 89 -20.12 7.84 3.30
CA ILE A 89 -21.11 8.10 2.23
C ILE A 89 -20.70 7.36 0.95
N ASP A 90 -19.43 7.46 0.58
CA ASP A 90 -18.88 6.81 -0.60
C ASP A 90 -18.92 5.27 -0.47
N LEU A 91 -18.63 4.74 0.71
CA LEU A 91 -18.76 3.31 1.01
C LEU A 91 -20.19 2.81 0.77
N GLU A 92 -21.18 3.52 1.32
CA GLU A 92 -22.58 3.12 1.14
C GLU A 92 -23.00 3.20 -0.33
N ALA A 93 -22.53 4.20 -1.07
CA ALA A 93 -22.78 4.32 -2.50
C ALA A 93 -22.14 3.14 -3.28
N ALA A 94 -20.88 2.79 -2.99
CA ALA A 94 -20.20 1.67 -3.62
C ALA A 94 -20.91 0.32 -3.34
N LEU A 95 -21.32 0.10 -2.11
CA LEU A 95 -22.06 -1.09 -1.72
C LEU A 95 -23.43 -1.19 -2.41
N ASN A 96 -24.12 -0.05 -2.59
CA ASN A 96 -25.39 0.00 -3.30
C ASN A 96 -25.23 -0.22 -4.82
N MET A 97 -24.07 0.13 -5.38
CA MET A 97 -23.71 -0.20 -6.77
C MET A 97 -23.30 -1.66 -6.97
N GLY A 98 -23.19 -2.45 -5.91
CA GLY A 98 -22.86 -3.87 -5.97
C GLY A 98 -21.36 -4.14 -6.07
N ALA A 99 -20.52 -3.33 -5.43
CA ALA A 99 -19.09 -3.60 -5.35
C ALA A 99 -18.84 -4.93 -4.61
N ASP A 100 -18.05 -5.83 -5.20
CA ASP A 100 -17.68 -7.11 -4.58
C ASP A 100 -16.59 -6.94 -3.51
N TRP A 101 -15.73 -5.94 -3.69
CA TRP A 101 -14.61 -5.64 -2.81
C TRP A 101 -14.54 -4.15 -2.50
N ILE A 102 -14.22 -3.85 -1.24
CA ILE A 102 -13.92 -2.49 -0.76
C ILE A 102 -12.45 -2.46 -0.33
N ALA A 103 -11.70 -1.50 -0.82
CA ALA A 103 -10.30 -1.27 -0.42
C ALA A 103 -10.22 -0.09 0.55
N GLN A 104 -9.77 -0.35 1.78
CA GLN A 104 -9.63 0.66 2.83
C GLN A 104 -8.18 1.15 2.89
N SER A 105 -8.00 2.46 2.66
CA SER A 105 -6.71 3.15 2.81
C SER A 105 -6.47 3.61 4.24
N PHE A 106 -5.22 3.92 4.55
CA PHE A 106 -4.76 4.56 5.78
C PHE A 106 -5.13 3.83 7.07
N VAL A 107 -5.26 2.51 7.01
CA VAL A 107 -5.46 1.68 8.21
C VAL A 107 -4.23 1.79 9.11
N GLN A 108 -4.44 2.02 10.39
CA GLN A 108 -3.39 2.17 11.39
C GLN A 108 -3.46 1.06 12.47
N LYS A 109 -4.66 0.55 12.76
CA LYS A 109 -4.91 -0.38 13.88
C LYS A 109 -6.08 -1.32 13.57
N PRO A 110 -6.22 -2.43 14.30
CA PRO A 110 -7.29 -3.40 14.07
C PRO A 110 -8.71 -2.82 14.21
N GLU A 111 -8.89 -1.80 15.05
CA GLU A 111 -10.21 -1.15 15.24
C GLU A 111 -10.69 -0.45 13.96
N ASP A 112 -9.78 0.06 13.15
CA ASP A 112 -10.12 0.67 11.85
C ASP A 112 -10.71 -0.36 10.89
N VAL A 113 -10.16 -1.58 10.93
CA VAL A 113 -10.66 -2.72 10.13
C VAL A 113 -12.01 -3.19 10.64
N ALA A 114 -12.16 -3.32 11.96
CA ALA A 114 -13.42 -3.73 12.59
C ALA A 114 -14.56 -2.76 12.26
N GLU A 115 -14.29 -1.45 12.30
CA GLU A 115 -15.25 -0.43 11.91
C GLU A 115 -15.71 -0.58 10.45
N ALA A 116 -14.78 -0.81 9.52
CA ALA A 116 -15.12 -1.02 8.10
C ALA A 116 -15.99 -2.28 7.92
N ILE A 117 -15.66 -3.38 8.59
CA ILE A 117 -16.44 -4.62 8.56
C ILE A 117 -17.86 -4.38 9.07
N ASP A 118 -18.01 -3.65 10.17
CA ASP A 118 -19.33 -3.30 10.75
C ASP A 118 -20.17 -2.44 9.80
N LEU A 119 -19.55 -1.59 9.02
CA LEU A 119 -20.24 -0.77 8.02
C LEU A 119 -20.60 -1.57 6.75
N ILE A 120 -19.71 -2.44 6.29
CA ILE A 120 -19.90 -3.30 5.10
C ILE A 120 -21.03 -4.32 5.34
N LYS A 121 -21.12 -4.88 6.53
CA LYS A 121 -22.18 -5.86 6.95
C LYS A 121 -22.28 -7.06 6.00
N GLY A 122 -21.16 -7.57 5.52
CA GLY A 122 -21.11 -8.73 4.63
C GLY A 122 -21.58 -8.49 3.19
N ARG A 123 -21.85 -7.24 2.79
CA ARG A 123 -22.28 -6.89 1.42
C ARG A 123 -21.13 -6.94 0.41
N ALA A 124 -19.89 -6.80 0.87
CA ALA A 124 -18.67 -6.91 0.09
C ALA A 124 -17.56 -7.48 0.95
N LYS A 125 -16.45 -7.87 0.33
CA LYS A 125 -15.21 -8.25 1.02
C LYS A 125 -14.33 -7.02 1.24
N LEU A 126 -13.44 -7.09 2.24
CA LEU A 126 -12.56 -6.00 2.61
C LEU A 126 -11.11 -6.28 2.22
N ILE A 127 -10.50 -5.37 1.48
CA ILE A 127 -9.05 -5.31 1.26
C ILE A 127 -8.49 -4.20 2.15
N VAL A 128 -7.54 -4.52 3.01
CA VAL A 128 -6.81 -3.52 3.79
C VAL A 128 -5.54 -3.12 3.06
N LYS A 129 -5.35 -1.82 2.87
CA LYS A 129 -4.11 -1.27 2.31
C LYS A 129 -3.13 -0.95 3.45
N LEU A 130 -1.98 -1.60 3.42
CA LEU A 130 -0.91 -1.40 4.40
C LEU A 130 0.02 -0.30 3.89
N GLU A 131 -0.17 0.88 4.42
CA GLU A 131 0.46 2.14 4.02
C GLU A 131 1.21 2.81 5.17
N LYS A 132 0.90 2.43 6.41
CA LYS A 132 1.39 3.09 7.63
C LYS A 132 2.26 2.17 8.48
N PRO A 133 3.34 2.69 9.10
CA PRO A 133 4.17 1.90 10.02
C PRO A 133 3.37 1.28 11.17
N SER A 134 2.41 2.03 11.72
CA SER A 134 1.52 1.53 12.79
C SER A 134 0.72 0.30 12.39
N ALA A 135 0.29 0.20 11.13
CA ALA A 135 -0.38 -1.00 10.62
C ALA A 135 0.58 -2.22 10.57
N ILE A 136 1.87 -1.99 10.32
CA ILE A 136 2.89 -3.04 10.32
C ILE A 136 3.18 -3.55 11.73
N ASP A 137 3.08 -2.68 12.74
CA ASP A 137 3.20 -3.06 14.15
C ASP A 137 2.01 -3.94 14.60
N HIS A 138 0.84 -3.75 14.00
CA HIS A 138 -0.38 -4.51 14.26
C HIS A 138 -0.71 -5.56 13.18
N LEU A 139 0.28 -5.94 12.35
CA LEU A 139 0.10 -6.76 11.17
C LEU A 139 -0.72 -8.03 11.41
N ASP A 140 -0.41 -8.77 12.46
CA ASP A 140 -1.05 -10.06 12.75
C ASP A 140 -2.56 -9.89 12.95
N ALA A 141 -2.95 -8.98 13.81
CA ALA A 141 -4.36 -8.73 14.11
C ALA A 141 -5.14 -8.15 12.91
N ILE A 142 -4.49 -7.29 12.11
CA ILE A 142 -5.11 -6.72 10.91
C ILE A 142 -5.34 -7.81 9.86
N VAL A 143 -4.34 -8.66 9.58
CA VAL A 143 -4.47 -9.70 8.56
C VAL A 143 -5.50 -10.77 8.96
N GLU A 144 -5.63 -11.09 10.25
CA GLU A 144 -6.66 -12.01 10.73
C GLU A 144 -8.08 -11.51 10.45
N LEU A 145 -8.33 -10.21 10.60
CA LEU A 145 -9.65 -9.60 10.44
C LEU A 145 -10.06 -9.40 8.97
N THR A 146 -9.14 -9.07 8.09
CA THR A 146 -9.43 -8.70 6.70
C THR A 146 -9.64 -9.91 5.78
N ASP A 147 -10.28 -9.71 4.62
CA ASP A 147 -10.41 -10.75 3.59
C ASP A 147 -9.19 -10.81 2.66
N ALA A 148 -8.53 -9.68 2.41
CA ALA A 148 -7.33 -9.59 1.59
C ALA A 148 -6.48 -8.38 2.00
N VAL A 149 -5.23 -8.35 1.56
CA VAL A 149 -4.27 -7.29 1.89
C VAL A 149 -3.67 -6.70 0.63
N MET A 150 -3.43 -5.39 0.63
CA MET A 150 -2.62 -4.72 -0.38
C MET A 150 -1.39 -4.10 0.26
N VAL A 151 -0.22 -4.44 -0.26
CA VAL A 151 1.05 -3.76 0.06
C VAL A 151 1.14 -2.53 -0.83
N ALA A 152 0.77 -1.37 -0.31
CA ALA A 152 0.78 -0.10 -1.04
C ALA A 152 2.15 0.58 -0.88
N ARG A 153 3.13 0.13 -1.69
CA ARG A 153 4.54 0.47 -1.54
C ARG A 153 4.85 1.96 -1.72
N GLY A 154 4.07 2.66 -2.53
CA GLY A 154 4.21 4.10 -2.74
C GLY A 154 4.06 4.86 -1.44
N ASP A 155 2.88 4.73 -0.80
CA ASP A 155 2.59 5.40 0.47
C ASP A 155 3.49 4.88 1.60
N LEU A 156 3.67 3.56 1.69
CA LEU A 156 4.55 2.96 2.70
C LEU A 156 5.99 3.46 2.58
N GLY A 157 6.53 3.61 1.35
CA GLY A 157 7.89 4.10 1.10
C GLY A 157 8.08 5.59 1.35
N VAL A 158 6.98 6.34 1.49
CA VAL A 158 7.02 7.73 1.99
C VAL A 158 7.07 7.75 3.52
N GLU A 159 6.41 6.79 4.17
CA GLU A 159 6.30 6.72 5.64
C GLU A 159 7.50 6.04 6.32
N ILE A 160 8.18 5.10 5.63
CA ILE A 160 9.37 4.41 6.14
C ILE A 160 10.56 4.61 5.18
N PRO A 161 11.81 4.44 5.65
CA PRO A 161 12.97 4.45 4.76
C PRO A 161 12.81 3.45 3.60
N PRO A 162 13.08 3.87 2.35
CA PRO A 162 12.85 3.03 1.16
C PRO A 162 13.54 1.67 1.21
N GLU A 163 14.72 1.60 1.83
CA GLU A 163 15.48 0.36 2.02
C GLU A 163 14.79 -0.67 2.91
N HIS A 164 13.80 -0.26 3.71
CA HIS A 164 13.01 -1.16 4.56
C HIS A 164 11.79 -1.73 3.85
N VAL A 165 11.29 -1.08 2.79
CA VAL A 165 10.08 -1.51 2.08
C VAL A 165 10.15 -2.96 1.58
N PRO A 166 11.25 -3.44 0.96
CA PRO A 166 11.33 -4.83 0.49
C PRO A 166 11.20 -5.86 1.62
N ALA A 167 11.81 -5.59 2.78
CA ALA A 167 11.71 -6.49 3.93
C ALA A 167 10.29 -6.53 4.52
N VAL A 168 9.63 -5.37 4.59
CA VAL A 168 8.25 -5.25 5.03
C VAL A 168 7.30 -5.95 4.06
N GLN A 169 7.47 -5.78 2.74
CA GLN A 169 6.71 -6.51 1.72
C GLN A 169 6.78 -8.01 1.94
N LYS A 170 7.99 -8.56 2.09
CA LYS A 170 8.18 -9.99 2.33
C LYS A 170 7.51 -10.47 3.62
N LYS A 171 7.58 -9.68 4.70
CA LYS A 171 6.90 -9.99 5.97
C LYS A 171 5.39 -10.07 5.79
N ILE A 172 4.80 -9.09 5.07
CA ILE A 172 3.36 -9.05 4.81
C ILE A 172 2.93 -10.25 3.96
N VAL A 173 3.61 -10.48 2.82
CA VAL A 173 3.27 -11.57 1.90
C VAL A 173 3.31 -12.93 2.63
N ARG A 174 4.37 -13.21 3.39
CA ARG A 174 4.47 -14.45 4.17
C ARG A 174 3.36 -14.60 5.20
N LYS A 175 2.99 -13.51 5.89
CA LYS A 175 1.89 -13.55 6.87
C LYS A 175 0.55 -13.83 6.19
N CYS A 176 0.27 -13.19 5.05
CA CYS A 176 -0.95 -13.42 4.29
C CYS A 176 -1.03 -14.88 3.80
N ARG A 177 0.06 -15.41 3.24
CA ARG A 177 0.12 -16.81 2.80
C ARG A 177 -0.12 -17.79 3.95
N ALA A 178 0.50 -17.56 5.11
CA ALA A 178 0.32 -18.43 6.29
C ALA A 178 -1.14 -18.48 6.77
N LEU A 179 -1.92 -17.43 6.52
CA LEU A 179 -3.35 -17.34 6.90
C LEU A 179 -4.30 -17.58 5.73
N GLY A 180 -3.80 -17.94 4.54
CA GLY A 180 -4.64 -18.14 3.35
C GLY A 180 -5.36 -16.87 2.89
N LYS A 181 -4.76 -15.69 3.10
CA LYS A 181 -5.33 -14.40 2.71
C LYS A 181 -4.68 -13.93 1.42
N PRO A 182 -5.46 -13.61 0.37
CA PRO A 182 -4.91 -13.02 -0.85
C PRO A 182 -4.12 -11.75 -0.57
N VAL A 183 -2.98 -11.59 -1.25
CA VAL A 183 -2.14 -10.42 -1.13
C VAL A 183 -1.81 -9.81 -2.48
N ILE A 184 -2.00 -8.49 -2.56
CA ILE A 184 -1.74 -7.67 -3.75
C ILE A 184 -0.48 -6.84 -3.50
N VAL A 185 0.49 -6.89 -4.40
CA VAL A 185 1.63 -5.96 -4.37
C VAL A 185 1.37 -4.85 -5.40
N ALA A 186 1.41 -3.61 -4.93
CA ALA A 186 0.96 -2.45 -5.68
C ALA A 186 1.98 -1.32 -5.69
N THR A 187 1.83 -0.42 -6.67
CA THR A 187 2.54 0.82 -6.91
C THR A 187 3.98 0.65 -7.37
N GLN A 188 4.40 1.51 -8.29
CA GLN A 188 5.75 1.57 -8.85
C GLN A 188 6.25 0.22 -9.40
N MET A 189 5.34 -0.55 -10.02
CA MET A 189 5.69 -1.86 -10.59
C MET A 189 6.41 -1.73 -11.94
N LEU A 190 5.82 -0.99 -12.87
CA LEU A 190 6.36 -0.70 -14.20
C LEU A 190 6.26 0.81 -14.50
N GLU A 191 6.57 1.66 -13.53
CA GLU A 191 6.30 3.10 -13.55
C GLU A 191 6.88 3.82 -14.79
N SER A 192 8.06 3.41 -15.27
CA SER A 192 8.64 3.97 -16.49
C SER A 192 7.76 3.75 -17.72
N MET A 193 6.88 2.75 -17.70
CA MET A 193 5.95 2.47 -18.80
C MET A 193 4.77 3.44 -18.86
N ILE A 194 4.65 4.38 -17.95
CA ILE A 194 3.77 5.55 -18.11
C ILE A 194 4.14 6.31 -19.40
N GLU A 195 5.45 6.46 -19.67
CA GLU A 195 5.99 7.25 -20.78
C GLU A 195 6.82 6.42 -21.79
N SER A 196 7.13 5.16 -21.47
CA SER A 196 7.97 4.27 -22.27
C SER A 196 7.24 2.97 -22.63
N PRO A 197 7.40 2.44 -23.87
CA PRO A 197 6.81 1.15 -24.27
C PRO A 197 7.52 -0.07 -23.63
N GLN A 198 8.61 0.16 -22.87
CA GLN A 198 9.41 -0.89 -22.25
C GLN A 198 9.79 -0.47 -20.81
N PRO A 199 9.75 -1.39 -19.85
CA PRO A 199 10.19 -1.10 -18.48
C PRO A 199 11.73 -1.09 -18.39
N THR A 200 12.21 -0.59 -17.30
CA THR A 200 13.59 -0.79 -16.89
C THR A 200 13.81 -2.26 -16.43
N ARG A 201 15.07 -2.70 -16.42
CA ARG A 201 15.41 -4.02 -15.87
C ARG A 201 15.16 -4.13 -14.39
N ALA A 202 15.26 -3.02 -13.66
CA ALA A 202 14.98 -2.98 -12.22
C ALA A 202 13.48 -3.21 -11.95
N GLU A 203 12.59 -2.60 -12.73
CA GLU A 203 11.15 -2.78 -12.62
C GLU A 203 10.73 -4.21 -12.98
N ALA A 204 11.26 -4.76 -14.07
CA ALA A 204 10.99 -6.16 -14.42
C ALA A 204 11.46 -7.14 -13.33
N SER A 205 12.60 -6.86 -12.69
CA SER A 205 13.11 -7.63 -11.55
C SER A 205 12.24 -7.46 -10.32
N ASP A 206 11.69 -6.27 -10.09
CA ASP A 206 10.81 -5.98 -8.94
C ASP A 206 9.48 -6.72 -9.05
N VAL A 207 8.82 -6.68 -10.23
CA VAL A 207 7.62 -7.48 -10.51
C VAL A 207 7.88 -8.96 -10.29
N ALA A 208 8.97 -9.49 -10.88
CA ALA A 208 9.33 -10.89 -10.73
C ALA A 208 9.56 -11.25 -9.25
N THR A 209 10.24 -10.38 -8.48
CA THR A 209 10.49 -10.59 -7.06
C THR A 209 9.20 -10.65 -6.25
N ALA A 210 8.22 -9.77 -6.52
CA ALA A 210 6.93 -9.80 -5.85
C ALA A 210 6.21 -11.16 -6.06
N ILE A 211 6.29 -11.70 -7.28
CA ILE A 211 5.69 -13.00 -7.61
C ILE A 211 6.47 -14.15 -6.94
N TYR A 212 7.82 -14.12 -6.98
CA TYR A 212 8.64 -15.10 -6.25
C TYR A 212 8.43 -15.07 -4.75
N ASP A 213 8.09 -13.90 -4.18
CA ASP A 213 7.73 -13.76 -2.76
C ASP A 213 6.38 -14.41 -2.43
N GLY A 214 5.56 -14.72 -3.45
CA GLY A 214 4.26 -15.37 -3.32
C GLY A 214 3.08 -14.38 -3.29
N ALA A 215 3.20 -13.23 -3.94
CA ALA A 215 2.05 -12.36 -4.16
C ALA A 215 1.01 -13.04 -5.07
N ASP A 216 -0.26 -12.97 -4.69
CA ASP A 216 -1.37 -13.51 -5.50
C ASP A 216 -1.73 -12.58 -6.66
N CYS A 217 -1.51 -11.28 -6.49
CA CYS A 217 -1.75 -10.27 -7.50
C CYS A 217 -0.63 -9.22 -7.51
N VAL A 218 -0.33 -8.70 -8.69
CA VAL A 218 0.48 -7.51 -8.92
C VAL A 218 -0.37 -6.46 -9.61
N MET A 219 -0.30 -5.20 -9.16
CA MET A 219 -1.21 -4.14 -9.62
C MET A 219 -0.46 -3.03 -10.35
N LEU A 220 -0.96 -2.66 -11.52
CA LEU A 220 -0.60 -1.44 -12.24
C LEU A 220 -1.52 -0.29 -11.79
N SER A 221 -0.99 0.92 -11.76
CA SER A 221 -1.68 2.16 -11.36
C SER A 221 -1.70 3.16 -12.53
N ALA A 222 -0.85 4.17 -12.47
CA ALA A 222 -0.75 5.20 -13.51
C ALA A 222 -0.35 4.63 -14.88
N GLU A 223 0.38 3.52 -14.91
CA GLU A 223 0.80 2.81 -16.13
C GLU A 223 -0.40 2.48 -17.05
N THR A 224 -1.53 2.14 -16.43
CA THR A 224 -2.77 1.83 -17.17
C THR A 224 -3.80 2.95 -17.11
N ALA A 225 -3.85 3.73 -16.02
CA ALA A 225 -4.88 4.75 -15.81
C ALA A 225 -4.60 6.05 -16.56
N ALA A 226 -3.33 6.41 -16.77
CA ALA A 226 -2.90 7.68 -17.35
C ALA A 226 -1.71 7.55 -18.31
N GLY A 227 -1.09 6.37 -18.40
CA GLY A 227 0.09 6.12 -19.23
C GLY A 227 -0.19 6.14 -20.72
N ALA A 228 0.86 6.36 -21.50
CA ALA A 228 0.81 6.32 -22.97
C ALA A 228 0.78 4.89 -23.53
N TYR A 229 1.15 3.87 -22.73
CA TYR A 229 1.33 2.48 -23.15
C TYR A 229 0.59 1.46 -22.27
N PRO A 230 -0.75 1.63 -22.03
CA PRO A 230 -1.48 0.80 -21.07
C PRO A 230 -1.54 -0.68 -21.46
N VAL A 231 -1.70 -0.99 -22.74
CA VAL A 231 -1.78 -2.38 -23.25
C VAL A 231 -0.43 -3.06 -23.15
N GLU A 232 0.65 -2.34 -23.47
CA GLU A 232 2.02 -2.83 -23.38
C GLU A 232 2.42 -3.10 -21.93
N ALA A 233 1.99 -2.24 -20.99
CA ALA A 233 2.25 -2.41 -19.57
C ALA A 233 1.59 -3.68 -19.01
N VAL A 234 0.31 -3.91 -19.32
CA VAL A 234 -0.39 -5.16 -18.95
C VAL A 234 0.27 -6.37 -19.59
N SER A 235 0.58 -6.29 -20.88
CA SER A 235 1.23 -7.40 -21.61
C SER A 235 2.64 -7.70 -21.08
N MET A 236 3.37 -6.69 -20.62
CA MET A 236 4.68 -6.88 -19.99
C MET A 236 4.54 -7.56 -18.64
N MET A 237 3.61 -7.11 -17.82
CA MET A 237 3.35 -7.73 -16.51
C MET A 237 2.95 -9.19 -16.65
N ASP A 238 2.06 -9.52 -17.60
CA ASP A 238 1.65 -10.88 -17.91
C ASP A 238 2.84 -11.76 -18.33
N ARG A 239 3.72 -11.25 -19.22
CA ARG A 239 4.92 -11.99 -19.63
C ARG A 239 5.89 -12.25 -18.49
N ILE A 240 6.06 -11.28 -17.57
CA ILE A 240 6.92 -11.46 -16.40
C ILE A 240 6.30 -12.52 -15.48
N ALA A 241 5.00 -12.43 -15.20
CA ALA A 241 4.31 -13.41 -14.36
C ALA A 241 4.42 -14.83 -14.96
N THR A 242 4.08 -14.99 -16.22
CA THR A 242 4.19 -16.28 -16.94
C THR A 242 5.61 -16.84 -16.90
N SER A 243 6.63 -15.97 -17.05
CA SER A 243 8.04 -16.39 -17.00
C SER A 243 8.45 -16.89 -15.62
N VAL A 244 8.00 -16.22 -14.55
CA VAL A 244 8.29 -16.63 -13.17
C VAL A 244 7.56 -17.92 -12.81
N GLU A 245 6.28 -18.03 -13.15
CA GLU A 245 5.47 -19.23 -12.86
C GLU A 245 5.96 -20.49 -13.61
N ALA A 246 6.60 -20.31 -14.76
CA ALA A 246 7.23 -21.39 -15.51
C ALA A 246 8.60 -21.83 -14.95
N ASP A 247 9.21 -21.04 -14.04
CA ASP A 247 10.50 -21.36 -13.46
C ASP A 247 10.37 -22.42 -12.36
N GLU A 248 11.18 -23.48 -12.46
CA GLU A 248 11.23 -24.52 -11.43
C GLU A 248 11.60 -23.98 -10.03
N LEU A 249 12.36 -22.90 -9.96
CA LEU A 249 12.72 -22.26 -8.70
C LEU A 249 11.50 -21.68 -8.00
N TYR A 250 10.55 -21.10 -8.75
CA TYR A 250 9.31 -20.58 -8.20
C TYR A 250 8.54 -21.67 -7.44
N ARG A 251 8.36 -22.83 -8.07
CA ARG A 251 7.68 -23.98 -7.43
C ARG A 251 8.38 -24.40 -6.15
N ARG A 252 9.73 -24.53 -6.17
CA ARG A 252 10.52 -24.90 -4.98
C ARG A 252 10.38 -23.90 -3.84
N ILE A 253 10.34 -22.60 -4.15
CA ILE A 253 10.13 -21.54 -3.14
C ILE A 253 8.72 -21.66 -2.56
N MET A 254 7.71 -21.82 -3.42
CA MET A 254 6.33 -21.95 -2.96
C MET A 254 6.11 -23.18 -2.09
N ASP A 255 6.70 -24.32 -2.46
CA ASP A 255 6.62 -25.56 -1.70
C ASP A 255 7.36 -25.49 -0.36
N ALA A 256 8.52 -24.82 -0.32
CA ALA A 256 9.33 -24.68 0.91
C ALA A 256 8.67 -23.76 1.94
N ASP A 257 7.91 -22.77 1.49
CA ASP A 257 7.20 -21.81 2.35
C ASP A 257 5.78 -22.28 2.73
N HIS A 258 5.39 -23.53 2.39
CA HIS A 258 4.14 -24.07 2.91
C HIS A 258 4.23 -24.15 4.44
N PRO A 259 3.35 -23.45 5.17
CA PRO A 259 3.32 -23.57 6.61
C PRO A 259 3.14 -25.05 6.93
N SER A 260 4.01 -25.59 7.78
CA SER A 260 3.77 -26.90 8.35
C SER A 260 2.35 -26.87 8.93
N THR A 261 1.56 -27.87 8.58
CA THR A 261 0.19 -28.04 9.10
C THR A 261 0.25 -28.34 10.58
N ASP A 262 0.66 -27.35 11.38
CA ASP A 262 0.65 -27.41 12.84
C ASP A 262 -0.74 -27.09 13.41
N THR A 263 -1.73 -27.10 12.53
CA THR A 263 -3.12 -26.85 12.88
C THR A 263 -3.85 -28.17 12.99
N ASP A 264 -4.60 -28.37 14.07
CA ASP A 264 -5.55 -29.48 14.25
C ASP A 264 -6.69 -29.47 13.19
N ASN A 265 -6.48 -28.75 12.07
CA ASN A 265 -7.46 -28.61 11.00
C ASN A 265 -7.27 -29.71 9.96
N VAL A 266 -8.17 -30.69 10.02
CA VAL A 266 -8.22 -31.82 9.07
C VAL A 266 -8.35 -31.33 7.62
N GLY A 267 -9.04 -30.19 7.38
CA GLY A 267 -9.19 -29.60 6.06
C GLY A 267 -7.85 -29.21 5.45
N ASP A 268 -7.00 -28.55 6.22
CA ASP A 268 -5.68 -28.09 5.75
C ASP A 268 -4.77 -29.29 5.43
N ALA A 269 -4.80 -30.33 6.28
CA ALA A 269 -4.04 -31.56 6.04
C ALA A 269 -4.48 -32.27 4.74
N ILE A 270 -5.79 -32.34 4.49
CA ILE A 270 -6.34 -32.93 3.26
C ILE A 270 -5.96 -32.10 2.03
N THR A 271 -6.05 -30.78 2.12
CA THR A 271 -5.71 -29.89 1.01
C THR A 271 -4.23 -29.98 0.66
N ALA A 272 -3.35 -30.00 1.66
CA ALA A 272 -1.92 -30.19 1.46
C ALA A 272 -1.61 -31.54 0.79
N ALA A 273 -2.24 -32.65 1.25
CA ALA A 273 -2.09 -33.94 0.64
C ALA A 273 -2.57 -33.97 -0.82
N ALA A 274 -3.73 -33.35 -1.10
CA ALA A 274 -4.27 -33.23 -2.45
C ALA A 274 -3.33 -32.47 -3.38
N TYR A 275 -2.73 -31.38 -2.89
CA TYR A 275 -1.73 -30.60 -3.63
C TYR A 275 -0.50 -31.45 -3.99
N HIS A 276 0.08 -32.17 -3.05
CA HIS A 276 1.23 -33.06 -3.32
C HIS A 276 0.90 -34.14 -4.34
N VAL A 277 -0.23 -34.82 -4.16
CA VAL A 277 -0.65 -35.85 -5.11
C VAL A 277 -0.86 -35.27 -6.51
N ALA A 278 -1.53 -34.12 -6.63
CA ALA A 278 -1.77 -33.48 -7.92
C ALA A 278 -0.46 -33.05 -8.60
N THR A 279 0.51 -32.57 -7.83
CA THR A 279 1.84 -32.21 -8.34
C THR A 279 2.59 -33.44 -8.84
N ASP A 280 2.59 -34.54 -8.08
CA ASP A 280 3.30 -35.78 -8.44
C ASP A 280 2.72 -36.44 -9.71
N VAL A 281 1.42 -36.35 -9.91
CA VAL A 281 0.76 -36.93 -11.10
C VAL A 281 0.58 -35.92 -12.24
N ASN A 282 1.09 -34.69 -12.09
CA ASN A 282 0.94 -33.60 -13.04
C ASN A 282 -0.52 -33.35 -13.45
N ALA A 283 -1.40 -33.27 -12.46
CA ALA A 283 -2.84 -33.06 -12.66
C ALA A 283 -3.11 -31.67 -13.28
N ALA A 284 -4.08 -31.59 -14.17
CA ALA A 284 -4.49 -30.33 -14.80
C ALA A 284 -5.28 -29.40 -13.87
N ALA A 285 -5.86 -29.94 -12.80
CA ALA A 285 -6.59 -29.20 -11.75
C ALA A 285 -6.70 -30.06 -10.47
N ILE A 286 -6.93 -29.38 -9.35
CA ILE A 286 -7.22 -29.98 -8.05
C ILE A 286 -8.67 -29.67 -7.65
#